data_7e914983e71f64bac12179fb8f996a3c
#
_entry.id   7e914983e71f64bac12179fb8f996a3c
#
_cell.length_a   1.000
_cell.length_b   1.000
_cell.length_c   1.000
_cell.angle_alpha   90.00
_cell.angle_beta   90.00
_cell.angle_gamma   90.00
#
_symmetry.space_group_name_H-M   'P 1'
#
loop_
_entity.id
_entity.type
_entity.pdbx_description
1 polymer ?
#
loop_
_entity_poly.entity_id
_entity_poly.type
_entity_poly.pdbx_seq_one_letter_code
_entity_poly.pdbx_strand_id
1 'polypeptide(L)'
;YQASTSELYGKVQEIPQNENTKFYPRSPYACAKLYGHTITINYRESYDMFACSGILFNHESPMRGSEFVTRKITKGVVKWLKSKQPVMLGTIEAQRDWGHAEDYVEGMRLMLQQDKPDDFVLATGETNSVKDFASMVLHKLGIEHEWVKTRAKQQQTDDYGNQINPNVFIDECYTKDHQLIITTDEKF
;
A
#
# COMPACT_ATOMS: atom_id res chain seq x y z
N TYR A 1 -7.22 -3.46 22.32
CA TYR A 1 -6.30 -3.47 21.17
C TYR A 1 -6.34 -2.13 20.44
N GLN A 2 -5.17 -1.56 20.16
CA GLN A 2 -5.00 -0.38 19.33
C GLN A 2 -4.51 -0.80 17.92
N ALA A 3 -5.30 -0.48 16.92
CA ALA A 3 -4.88 -0.65 15.53
C ALA A 3 -3.91 0.46 15.14
N SER A 4 -2.63 0.20 15.31
CA SER A 4 -1.54 1.03 14.78
C SER A 4 -1.25 0.66 13.31
N THR A 5 -0.19 1.19 12.73
CA THR A 5 0.09 1.04 11.31
C THR A 5 1.56 1.22 11.00
N SER A 6 2.07 0.55 9.99
CA SER A 6 3.43 0.77 9.46
C SER A 6 3.66 2.19 8.93
N GLU A 7 2.58 2.94 8.65
CA GLU A 7 2.67 4.36 8.27
C GLU A 7 3.28 5.26 9.38
N LEU A 8 3.34 4.77 10.64
CA LEU A 8 4.06 5.45 11.72
C LEU A 8 5.54 5.61 11.40
N TYR A 9 6.16 4.63 10.75
CA TYR A 9 7.56 4.70 10.35
C TYR A 9 7.81 5.78 9.30
N GLY A 10 6.87 6.02 8.40
CA GLY A 10 6.87 7.12 7.44
C GLY A 10 8.16 7.24 6.64
N LYS A 11 8.99 8.25 6.95
CA LYS A 11 10.36 8.34 6.43
C LYS A 11 11.24 7.37 7.21
N VAL A 12 11.32 6.13 6.73
CA VAL A 12 11.99 5.01 7.38
C VAL A 12 13.40 5.37 7.86
N GLN A 13 13.69 5.08 9.13
CA GLN A 13 14.95 5.42 9.79
C GLN A 13 15.92 4.23 9.88
N GLU A 14 15.41 3.00 9.79
CA GLU A 14 16.20 1.77 9.76
C GLU A 14 15.46 0.66 8.99
N ILE A 15 16.21 -0.33 8.50
CA ILE A 15 15.69 -1.49 7.75
C ILE A 15 16.38 -2.75 8.28
N PRO A 16 15.64 -3.79 8.68
CA PRO A 16 14.17 -3.85 8.80
C PRO A 16 13.65 -3.00 9.97
N GLN A 17 12.38 -2.58 9.89
CA GLN A 17 11.71 -1.91 11.00
C GLN A 17 11.32 -2.92 12.08
N ASN A 18 11.31 -2.46 13.34
CA ASN A 18 10.87 -3.21 14.50
C ASN A 18 10.14 -2.28 15.50
N GLU A 19 9.72 -2.79 16.64
CA GLU A 19 8.97 -2.05 17.65
C GLU A 19 9.73 -0.86 18.23
N ASN A 20 11.06 -0.88 18.18
CA ASN A 20 11.93 0.20 18.69
C ASN A 20 12.33 1.21 17.59
N THR A 21 11.97 0.93 16.33
CA THR A 21 12.29 1.83 15.22
C THR A 21 11.60 3.17 15.40
N LYS A 22 12.36 4.24 15.29
CA LYS A 22 11.85 5.60 15.46
C LYS A 22 10.78 5.93 14.41
N PHE A 23 9.64 6.43 14.89
CA PHE A 23 8.57 6.91 14.04
C PHE A 23 8.88 8.27 13.40
N TYR A 24 8.50 8.40 12.12
CA TYR A 24 8.62 9.65 11.37
C TYR A 24 7.45 9.79 10.39
N PRO A 25 6.21 10.02 10.90
CA PRO A 25 5.00 10.05 10.07
C PRO A 25 5.07 11.13 8.98
N ARG A 26 4.48 10.83 7.81
CA ARG A 26 4.52 11.68 6.62
C ARG A 26 3.14 12.05 6.07
N SER A 27 2.08 11.73 6.82
CA SER A 27 0.71 12.07 6.43
C SER A 27 -0.12 12.47 7.65
N PRO A 28 -1.21 13.25 7.48
CA PRO A 28 -2.15 13.52 8.58
C PRO A 28 -2.72 12.24 9.20
N TYR A 29 -2.98 11.23 8.38
CA TYR A 29 -3.40 9.90 8.84
C TYR A 29 -2.35 9.27 9.79
N ALA A 30 -1.09 9.23 9.37
CA ALA A 30 -0.01 8.67 10.19
C ALA A 30 0.18 9.46 11.50
N CYS A 31 0.06 10.79 11.47
CA CYS A 31 0.11 11.60 12.68
C CYS A 31 -1.04 11.29 13.65
N ALA A 32 -2.26 11.14 13.16
CA ALA A 32 -3.41 10.76 13.96
C ALA A 32 -3.25 9.35 14.58
N LYS A 33 -2.73 8.41 13.78
CA LYS A 33 -2.41 7.05 14.25
C LYS A 33 -1.29 7.04 15.29
N LEU A 34 -0.27 7.91 15.14
CA LEU A 34 0.79 8.06 16.13
C LEU A 34 0.23 8.57 17.46
N TYR A 35 -0.68 9.53 17.45
CA TYR A 35 -1.37 9.96 18.66
C TYR A 35 -2.09 8.78 19.34
N GLY A 36 -2.88 8.00 18.58
CA GLY A 36 -3.58 6.82 19.11
C GLY A 36 -2.64 5.77 19.69
N HIS A 37 -1.51 5.53 19.04
CA HIS A 37 -0.46 4.62 19.49
C HIS A 37 0.15 5.11 20.83
N THR A 38 0.59 6.37 20.86
CA THR A 38 1.25 6.95 22.04
C THR A 38 0.31 7.06 23.25
N ILE A 39 -0.96 7.44 23.02
CA ILE A 39 -1.92 7.52 24.14
C ILE A 39 -2.23 6.13 24.72
N THR A 40 -2.21 5.07 23.90
CA THR A 40 -2.37 3.69 24.36
C THR A 40 -1.23 3.27 25.27
N ILE A 41 0.02 3.58 24.91
CA ILE A 41 1.19 3.35 25.77
C ILE A 41 1.03 4.13 27.07
N ASN A 42 0.66 5.41 27.02
CA ASN A 42 0.48 6.23 28.20
C ASN A 42 -0.56 5.65 29.17
N TYR A 43 -1.71 5.17 28.65
CA TYR A 43 -2.74 4.56 29.50
C TYR A 43 -2.31 3.20 30.04
N ARG A 44 -1.57 2.41 29.27
CA ARG A 44 -0.98 1.14 29.73
C ARG A 44 -0.06 1.38 30.95
N GLU A 45 0.82 2.37 30.87
CA GLU A 45 1.79 2.68 31.91
C GLU A 45 1.18 3.39 33.13
N SER A 46 0.24 4.33 32.90
CA SER A 46 -0.33 5.15 33.97
C SER A 46 -1.44 4.47 34.77
N TYR A 47 -2.17 3.54 34.14
CA TYR A 47 -3.37 2.94 34.72
C TYR A 47 -3.32 1.41 34.76
N ASP A 48 -2.15 0.82 34.49
CA ASP A 48 -1.96 -0.64 34.43
C ASP A 48 -3.00 -1.35 33.54
N MET A 49 -3.35 -0.70 32.42
CA MET A 49 -4.30 -1.25 31.46
C MET A 49 -3.64 -2.34 30.62
N PHE A 50 -4.32 -3.47 30.45
CA PHE A 50 -3.91 -4.46 29.45
C PHE A 50 -4.28 -3.95 28.06
N ALA A 51 -3.39 -3.19 27.44
CA ALA A 51 -3.59 -2.57 26.12
C ALA A 51 -2.40 -2.84 25.22
N CYS A 52 -2.63 -3.55 24.10
CA CYS A 52 -1.63 -3.86 23.08
C CYS A 52 -1.85 -3.01 21.83
N SER A 53 -0.75 -2.59 21.20
CA SER A 53 -0.78 -1.95 19.88
C SER A 53 -0.20 -2.87 18.83
N GLY A 54 -0.90 -3.08 17.73
CA GLY A 54 -0.37 -3.78 16.56
C GLY A 54 0.09 -2.79 15.49
N ILE A 55 1.40 -2.73 15.23
CA ILE A 55 2.00 -1.96 14.12
C ILE A 55 1.90 -2.82 12.87
N LEU A 56 0.72 -2.75 12.22
CA LEU A 56 0.40 -3.63 11.11
C LEU A 56 0.87 -3.07 9.78
N PHE A 57 1.54 -3.92 9.01
CA PHE A 57 1.81 -3.67 7.60
C PHE A 57 0.55 -3.92 6.76
N ASN A 58 0.64 -3.76 5.43
CA ASN A 58 -0.54 -3.84 4.59
C ASN A 58 -1.14 -5.26 4.60
N HIS A 59 -2.43 -5.37 4.81
CA HIS A 59 -3.11 -6.66 4.84
C HIS A 59 -4.38 -6.60 3.99
N GLU A 60 -4.53 -7.59 3.15
CA GLU A 60 -5.46 -7.61 2.04
C GLU A 60 -6.38 -8.83 2.10
N SER A 61 -7.56 -8.69 1.50
CA SER A 61 -8.50 -9.79 1.34
C SER A 61 -9.47 -9.51 0.17
N PRO A 62 -10.30 -10.48 -0.22
CA PRO A 62 -11.40 -10.24 -1.17
C PRO A 62 -12.39 -9.16 -0.72
N MET A 63 -12.41 -8.82 0.57
CA MET A 63 -13.27 -7.79 1.16
C MET A 63 -12.64 -6.38 1.14
N ARG A 64 -11.38 -6.24 0.68
CA ARG A 64 -10.71 -4.94 0.62
C ARG A 64 -11.51 -3.93 -0.19
N GLY A 65 -11.60 -2.69 0.28
CA GLY A 65 -12.25 -1.59 -0.44
C GLY A 65 -11.68 -1.36 -1.84
N SER A 66 -12.52 -1.00 -2.79
CA SER A 66 -12.12 -0.85 -4.21
C SER A 66 -11.24 0.37 -4.50
N GLU A 67 -11.13 1.29 -3.55
CA GLU A 67 -10.23 2.44 -3.56
C GLU A 67 -8.77 2.07 -3.30
N PHE A 68 -8.52 0.91 -2.68
CA PHE A 68 -7.16 0.44 -2.42
C PHE A 68 -6.54 -0.22 -3.65
N VAL A 69 -5.23 -0.01 -3.82
CA VAL A 69 -4.50 -0.36 -5.04
C VAL A 69 -4.64 -1.83 -5.44
N THR A 70 -4.55 -2.76 -4.51
CA THR A 70 -4.67 -4.20 -4.77
C THR A 70 -6.04 -4.56 -5.33
N ARG A 71 -7.10 -4.04 -4.71
CA ARG A 71 -8.47 -4.28 -5.15
C ARG A 71 -8.78 -3.51 -6.45
N LYS A 72 -8.24 -2.30 -6.59
CA LYS A 72 -8.34 -1.51 -7.82
C LYS A 72 -7.74 -2.27 -9.02
N ILE A 73 -6.56 -2.87 -8.86
CA ILE A 73 -5.90 -3.66 -9.89
C ILE A 73 -6.73 -4.90 -10.23
N THR A 74 -7.07 -5.73 -9.26
CA THR A 74 -7.79 -6.99 -9.51
C THR A 74 -9.13 -6.76 -10.20
N LYS A 75 -9.95 -5.82 -9.70
CA LYS A 75 -11.23 -5.45 -10.33
C LYS A 75 -11.04 -4.78 -11.68
N GLY A 76 -10.03 -3.91 -11.79
CA GLY A 76 -9.72 -3.17 -13.01
C GLY A 76 -9.32 -4.11 -14.15
N VAL A 77 -8.44 -5.06 -13.88
CA VAL A 77 -8.02 -6.05 -14.91
C VAL A 77 -9.20 -6.94 -15.33
N VAL A 78 -10.03 -7.41 -14.39
CA VAL A 78 -11.24 -8.17 -14.73
C VAL A 78 -12.22 -7.33 -15.57
N LYS A 79 -12.38 -6.04 -15.27
CA LYS A 79 -13.19 -5.12 -16.09
C LYS A 79 -12.56 -4.94 -17.47
N TRP A 80 -11.23 -4.78 -17.56
CA TRP A 80 -10.50 -4.63 -18.81
C TRP A 80 -10.71 -5.83 -19.75
N LEU A 81 -10.77 -7.05 -19.25
CA LEU A 81 -11.07 -8.24 -20.07
C LEU A 81 -12.34 -8.08 -20.91
N LYS A 82 -13.34 -7.38 -20.37
CA LYS A 82 -14.65 -7.15 -21.01
C LYS A 82 -14.70 -5.86 -21.83
N SER A 83 -14.19 -4.77 -21.26
CA SER A 83 -14.39 -3.41 -21.82
C SER A 83 -13.19 -2.89 -22.61
N LYS A 84 -12.02 -3.51 -22.45
CA LYS A 84 -10.73 -3.04 -22.98
C LYS A 84 -10.34 -1.61 -22.53
N GLN A 85 -10.99 -1.10 -21.48
CA GLN A 85 -10.62 0.17 -20.86
C GLN A 85 -9.43 -0.03 -19.91
N PRO A 86 -8.31 0.70 -20.10
CA PRO A 86 -7.13 0.54 -19.26
C PRO A 86 -7.39 0.87 -17.79
N VAL A 87 -6.63 0.23 -16.92
CA VAL A 87 -6.58 0.53 -15.49
C VAL A 87 -5.63 1.71 -15.28
N MET A 88 -6.12 2.79 -14.68
CA MET A 88 -5.30 3.95 -14.32
C MET A 88 -4.73 3.77 -12.93
N LEU A 89 -3.42 3.83 -12.77
CA LEU A 89 -2.70 3.75 -11.50
C LEU A 89 -1.86 5.01 -11.28
N GLY A 90 -1.46 5.26 -10.04
CA GLY A 90 -0.42 6.21 -9.70
C GLY A 90 0.98 5.57 -9.82
N THR A 91 1.85 5.83 -8.85
CA THR A 91 3.20 5.25 -8.81
C THR A 91 3.17 3.74 -8.65
N ILE A 92 3.76 3.03 -9.62
CA ILE A 92 3.84 1.56 -9.58
C ILE A 92 5.12 1.01 -8.95
N GLU A 93 6.12 1.86 -8.72
CA GLU A 93 7.39 1.51 -8.08
C GLU A 93 7.29 1.49 -6.54
N ALA A 94 6.17 1.98 -5.97
CA ALA A 94 5.95 1.97 -4.53
C ALA A 94 5.93 0.53 -4.01
N GLN A 95 6.79 0.26 -3.03
CA GLN A 95 6.90 -1.06 -2.42
C GLN A 95 6.03 -1.16 -1.16
N ARG A 96 5.47 -2.34 -0.96
CA ARG A 96 4.65 -2.67 0.22
C ARG A 96 4.91 -4.12 0.65
N ASP A 97 4.86 -4.33 1.96
CA ASP A 97 4.69 -5.66 2.52
C ASP A 97 3.19 -5.94 2.59
N TRP A 98 2.71 -6.93 1.86
CA TRP A 98 1.30 -7.34 1.84
C TRP A 98 1.12 -8.73 2.39
N GLY A 99 0.32 -8.87 3.43
CA GLY A 99 -0.11 -10.15 3.97
C GLY A 99 -1.61 -10.40 3.78
N HIS A 100 -2.10 -11.55 4.20
CA HIS A 100 -3.51 -11.87 4.20
C HIS A 100 -4.18 -11.38 5.49
N ALA A 101 -5.34 -10.72 5.39
CA ALA A 101 -6.00 -10.11 6.53
C ALA A 101 -6.40 -11.11 7.63
N GLU A 102 -6.64 -12.37 7.29
CA GLU A 102 -6.96 -13.43 8.25
C GLU A 102 -5.79 -13.71 9.20
N ASP A 103 -4.55 -13.76 8.67
CA ASP A 103 -3.34 -13.94 9.47
C ASP A 103 -3.12 -12.76 10.43
N TYR A 104 -3.42 -11.55 9.95
CA TYR A 104 -3.31 -10.34 10.77
C TYR A 104 -4.34 -10.30 11.90
N VAL A 105 -5.58 -10.74 11.63
CA VAL A 105 -6.62 -10.87 12.67
C VAL A 105 -6.24 -11.91 13.72
N GLU A 106 -5.67 -13.03 13.31
CA GLU A 106 -5.14 -14.02 14.26
C GLU A 106 -3.98 -13.45 15.08
N GLY A 107 -3.06 -12.71 14.44
CA GLY A 107 -2.02 -11.97 15.14
C GLY A 107 -2.57 -11.00 16.19
N MET A 108 -3.60 -10.21 15.85
CA MET A 108 -4.28 -9.31 16.79
C MET A 108 -4.86 -10.08 18.00
N ARG A 109 -5.46 -11.24 17.75
CA ARG A 109 -5.98 -12.10 18.82
C ARG A 109 -4.86 -12.61 19.74
N LEU A 110 -3.75 -13.05 19.16
CA LEU A 110 -2.60 -13.56 19.90
C LEU A 110 -1.90 -12.48 20.73
N MET A 111 -1.83 -11.24 20.24
CA MET A 111 -1.30 -10.10 21.01
C MET A 111 -2.05 -9.91 22.35
N LEU A 112 -3.38 -10.10 22.34
CA LEU A 112 -4.22 -9.97 23.52
C LEU A 112 -4.19 -11.21 24.44
N GLN A 113 -3.50 -12.27 24.06
CA GLN A 113 -3.34 -13.48 24.88
C GLN A 113 -1.95 -13.56 25.53
N GLN A 114 -1.11 -12.54 25.37
CA GLN A 114 0.19 -12.49 25.99
C GLN A 114 0.06 -12.25 27.51
N ASP A 115 1.08 -12.65 28.27
CA ASP A 115 1.12 -12.42 29.74
C ASP A 115 1.23 -10.94 30.10
N LYS A 116 1.81 -10.15 29.21
CA LYS A 116 2.00 -8.70 29.39
C LYS A 116 1.61 -7.95 28.11
N PRO A 117 0.97 -6.79 28.27
CA PRO A 117 0.65 -5.96 27.12
C PRO A 117 1.91 -5.28 26.57
N ASP A 118 2.01 -5.23 25.24
CA ASP A 118 3.12 -4.58 24.55
C ASP A 118 2.69 -4.08 23.15
N ASP A 119 3.63 -3.49 22.43
CA ASP A 119 3.49 -3.15 21.03
C ASP A 119 4.13 -4.25 20.17
N PHE A 120 3.50 -4.58 19.06
CA PHE A 120 3.91 -5.69 18.20
C PHE A 120 3.90 -5.29 16.74
N VAL A 121 4.98 -5.55 16.03
CA VAL A 121 5.03 -5.45 14.56
C VAL A 121 4.43 -6.71 13.95
N LEU A 122 3.58 -6.54 12.94
CA LEU A 122 3.03 -7.63 12.15
C LEU A 122 3.24 -7.35 10.66
N ALA A 123 4.09 -8.17 10.05
CA ALA A 123 4.51 -8.08 8.65
C ALA A 123 4.83 -9.47 8.11
N THR A 124 4.90 -9.62 6.79
CA THR A 124 5.36 -10.86 6.15
C THR A 124 6.88 -10.94 6.07
N GLY A 125 7.56 -9.79 6.09
CA GLY A 125 9.00 -9.65 5.85
C GLY A 125 9.36 -9.61 4.36
N GLU A 126 8.38 -9.68 3.46
CA GLU A 126 8.58 -9.62 2.02
C GLU A 126 7.94 -8.34 1.45
N THR A 127 8.69 -7.63 0.62
CA THR A 127 8.18 -6.44 -0.07
C THR A 127 8.04 -6.68 -1.56
N ASN A 128 6.93 -6.21 -2.12
CA ASN A 128 6.65 -6.23 -3.55
C ASN A 128 6.24 -4.84 -4.02
N SER A 129 6.59 -4.50 -5.26
CA SER A 129 6.10 -3.26 -5.87
C SER A 129 4.65 -3.41 -6.33
N VAL A 130 3.96 -2.29 -6.54
CA VAL A 130 2.62 -2.29 -7.17
C VAL A 130 2.69 -2.91 -8.57
N LYS A 131 3.81 -2.71 -9.28
CA LYS A 131 4.10 -3.33 -10.58
C LYS A 131 4.15 -4.86 -10.49
N ASP A 132 4.88 -5.39 -9.49
CA ASP A 132 4.98 -6.84 -9.27
C ASP A 132 3.60 -7.43 -8.97
N PHE A 133 2.82 -6.78 -8.12
CA PHE A 133 1.46 -7.22 -7.80
C PHE A 133 0.57 -7.23 -9.05
N ALA A 134 0.62 -6.18 -9.87
CA ALA A 134 -0.13 -6.11 -11.13
C ALA A 134 0.29 -7.22 -12.09
N SER A 135 1.60 -7.48 -12.21
CA SER A 135 2.14 -8.55 -13.04
C SER A 135 1.70 -9.93 -12.55
N MET A 136 1.68 -10.16 -11.22
CA MET A 136 1.14 -11.40 -10.65
C MET A 136 -0.34 -11.61 -10.99
N VAL A 137 -1.16 -10.56 -10.95
CA VAL A 137 -2.58 -10.63 -11.33
C VAL A 137 -2.73 -11.03 -12.80
N LEU A 138 -1.96 -10.40 -13.69
CA LEU A 138 -1.98 -10.71 -15.13
C LEU A 138 -1.52 -12.15 -15.40
N HIS A 139 -0.42 -12.57 -14.77
CA HIS A 139 0.08 -13.93 -14.85
C HIS A 139 -0.94 -14.98 -14.40
N LYS A 140 -1.64 -14.73 -13.27
CA LYS A 140 -2.70 -15.60 -12.75
C LYS A 140 -3.87 -15.76 -13.70
N LEU A 141 -4.11 -14.77 -14.55
CA LEU A 141 -5.14 -14.78 -15.60
C LEU A 141 -4.63 -15.34 -16.94
N GLY A 142 -3.38 -15.79 -17.03
CA GLY A 142 -2.76 -16.27 -18.25
C GLY A 142 -2.51 -15.18 -19.29
N ILE A 143 -2.43 -13.91 -18.87
CA ILE A 143 -2.20 -12.77 -19.74
C ILE A 143 -0.70 -12.51 -19.83
N GLU A 144 -0.12 -12.83 -20.98
CA GLU A 144 1.26 -12.44 -21.28
C GLU A 144 1.32 -10.94 -21.52
N HIS A 145 2.26 -10.28 -20.88
CA HIS A 145 2.34 -8.82 -20.86
C HIS A 145 3.78 -8.32 -20.82
N GLU A 146 3.95 -7.05 -21.21
CA GLU A 146 5.20 -6.31 -21.10
C GLU A 146 4.96 -4.92 -20.54
N TRP A 147 5.93 -4.42 -19.79
CA TRP A 147 5.94 -3.06 -19.26
C TRP A 147 6.87 -2.18 -20.09
N VAL A 148 6.35 -1.05 -20.52
CA VAL A 148 7.08 -0.07 -21.32
C VAL A 148 7.05 1.29 -20.61
N LYS A 149 8.17 1.96 -20.55
CA LYS A 149 8.24 3.33 -20.04
C LYS A 149 8.16 4.28 -21.22
N THR A 150 7.09 5.02 -21.32
CA THR A 150 6.82 5.95 -22.43
C THR A 150 6.82 7.39 -21.96
N ARG A 151 7.09 8.31 -22.87
CA ARG A 151 6.93 9.73 -22.58
C ARG A 151 5.45 10.09 -22.64
N ALA A 152 4.92 10.78 -21.63
CA ALA A 152 3.54 11.21 -21.61
C ALA A 152 3.21 12.05 -22.86
N LYS A 153 2.15 11.66 -23.56
CA LYS A 153 1.75 12.30 -24.84
C LYS A 153 1.11 13.69 -24.66
N GLN A 154 0.64 14.00 -23.45
CA GLN A 154 0.03 15.30 -23.17
C GLN A 154 1.01 16.19 -22.40
N GLN A 155 1.25 17.36 -22.96
CA GLN A 155 1.80 18.46 -22.20
C GLN A 155 0.74 18.86 -21.18
N GLN A 156 0.97 18.53 -19.91
CA GLN A 156 0.11 19.01 -18.84
C GLN A 156 0.37 20.52 -18.67
N THR A 157 -0.68 21.30 -18.74
CA THR A 157 -0.66 22.69 -18.32
C THR A 157 -1.27 22.79 -16.93
N ASP A 158 -0.71 23.66 -16.08
CA ASP A 158 -1.35 24.05 -14.82
C ASP A 158 -2.63 24.87 -15.07
N ASP A 159 -3.35 25.19 -14.00
CA ASP A 159 -4.58 25.99 -14.09
C ASP A 159 -4.34 27.43 -14.63
N TYR A 160 -3.09 27.83 -14.79
CA TYR A 160 -2.65 29.09 -15.33
C TYR A 160 -2.11 29.00 -16.78
N GLY A 161 -2.16 27.79 -17.38
CA GLY A 161 -1.70 27.55 -18.74
C GLY A 161 -0.19 27.35 -18.92
N ASN A 162 0.59 27.24 -17.82
CA ASN A 162 2.02 26.98 -17.90
C ASN A 162 2.25 25.48 -18.13
N GLN A 163 3.25 25.14 -18.96
CA GLN A 163 3.63 23.74 -19.17
C GLN A 163 4.23 23.15 -17.89
N ILE A 164 3.57 22.15 -17.34
CA ILE A 164 4.08 21.36 -16.23
C ILE A 164 4.99 20.30 -16.82
N ASN A 165 6.27 20.38 -16.54
CA ASN A 165 7.35 19.45 -16.83
C ASN A 165 7.22 18.65 -18.16
N PRO A 166 7.96 19.03 -19.22
CA PRO A 166 7.87 18.37 -20.54
C PRO A 166 8.46 16.95 -20.57
N ASN A 167 8.99 16.42 -19.45
CA ASN A 167 9.67 15.14 -19.36
C ASN A 167 8.97 14.15 -18.41
N VAL A 168 7.65 14.18 -18.35
CA VAL A 168 6.89 13.18 -17.59
C VAL A 168 6.93 11.85 -18.34
N PHE A 169 7.43 10.82 -17.66
CA PHE A 169 7.37 9.45 -18.12
C PHE A 169 6.24 8.73 -17.41
N ILE A 170 5.50 7.93 -18.17
CA ILE A 170 4.46 7.05 -17.68
C ILE A 170 4.86 5.59 -17.92
N ASP A 171 4.44 4.73 -17.03
CA ASP A 171 4.59 3.29 -17.20
C ASP A 171 3.29 2.72 -17.78
N GLU A 172 3.42 1.95 -18.84
CA GLU A 172 2.30 1.32 -19.54
C GLU A 172 2.53 -0.18 -19.64
N CYS A 173 1.47 -0.95 -19.44
CA CYS A 173 1.49 -2.40 -19.56
C CYS A 173 0.63 -2.82 -20.74
N TYR A 174 1.21 -3.60 -21.64
CA TYR A 174 0.56 -4.08 -22.85
C TYR A 174 0.51 -5.60 -22.90
N THR A 175 -0.49 -6.13 -23.61
CA THR A 175 -0.45 -7.53 -24.09
C THR A 175 0.55 -7.68 -25.22
N LYS A 176 0.89 -8.93 -25.58
CA LYS A 176 1.69 -9.21 -26.79
C LYS A 176 1.06 -8.65 -28.08
N ASP A 177 -0.25 -8.56 -28.13
CA ASP A 177 -1.00 -7.97 -29.26
C ASP A 177 -1.13 -6.45 -29.16
N HIS A 178 -0.27 -5.81 -28.37
CA HIS A 178 -0.24 -4.35 -28.15
C HIS A 178 -1.54 -3.71 -27.63
N GLN A 179 -2.36 -4.45 -26.88
CA GLN A 179 -3.52 -3.87 -26.19
C GLN A 179 -3.10 -3.31 -24.84
N LEU A 180 -3.36 -2.04 -24.59
CA LEU A 180 -3.06 -1.37 -23.33
C LEU A 180 -3.93 -1.94 -22.20
N ILE A 181 -3.30 -2.40 -21.13
CA ILE A 181 -3.97 -2.99 -19.94
C ILE A 181 -3.96 -1.99 -18.77
N ILE A 182 -2.78 -1.46 -18.47
CA ILE A 182 -2.55 -0.56 -17.34
C ILE A 182 -1.75 0.64 -17.86
N THR A 183 -2.06 1.83 -17.33
CA THR A 183 -1.27 3.03 -17.55
C THR A 183 -1.17 3.81 -16.24
N THR A 184 -0.11 4.60 -16.09
CA THR A 184 0.10 5.43 -14.90
C THR A 184 -0.17 6.90 -15.19
N ASP A 185 -0.61 7.62 -14.15
CA ASP A 185 -0.76 9.07 -14.18
C ASP A 185 -0.32 9.62 -12.81
N GLU A 186 0.54 10.64 -12.80
CA GLU A 186 1.06 11.25 -11.58
C GLU A 186 -0.02 11.90 -10.69
N LYS A 187 -1.24 12.08 -11.22
CA LYS A 187 -2.38 12.62 -10.46
C LYS A 187 -3.08 11.62 -9.54
N PHE A 188 -2.71 10.33 -9.64
CA PHE A 188 -3.34 9.25 -8.87
C PHE A 188 -2.36 8.59 -7.84
#